data_81a1b79b2bcb7e60bc042dd864c20b2e
#
_entry.id   81a1b79b2bcb7e60bc042dd864c20b2e
#
_cell.length_a   1.000
_cell.length_b   1.000
_cell.length_c   1.000
_cell.angle_alpha   90.00
_cell.angle_beta   90.00
_cell.angle_gamma   90.00
#
_symmetry.space_group_name_H-M   'P 1'
#
loop_
_entity.id
_entity.type
_entity.pdbx_description
1 polymer ?
#
loop_
_entity_poly.entity_id
_entity_poly.type
_entity_poly.pdbx_seq_one_letter_code
_entity_poly.pdbx_strand_id
1 'polypeptide(L)'
;MLADRSSLTEPEVLDLVSGGDAEAVGPFAGRPALVVRLDGATGALPAATAVLPCVVVGVGVPGDVTVGCDVLVTDVEDPPAPWVQADPSAVVAAAEASPAAAVALAQLLRLGPRLDVYSALVAESLTYGLLQSGPMYREWLATRRKRQHVASTRPVLVEREGTQLSITLNRPEVRNAFDVAMRDALVEAFRLVAADPSITSVEWRGDGDNFCSGGDLAEFGTVPDPVTGHLVRMSRSAGVALAAVADRVTAYLHGACVGAGIELPALAHRVVAAPGTTFRLPEVTFGLVPGAGGTATIPRRIGWPRTAWLGLTGVVLDVDMAVAWGLVDAVE
;
A
#
# COMPACT_ATOMS: atom_id res chain seq x y z
N MET A 1 11.56 -9.04 -25.46
CA MET A 1 10.81 -9.91 -26.40
C MET A 1 10.17 -11.03 -25.59
N LEU A 2 9.02 -10.73 -24.94
CA LEU A 2 8.26 -11.64 -24.07
C LEU A 2 6.84 -11.80 -24.66
N ALA A 3 6.77 -12.31 -25.88
CA ALA A 3 5.53 -12.79 -26.45
C ALA A 3 5.41 -14.29 -26.09
N ASP A 4 5.08 -14.55 -24.85
CA ASP A 4 4.67 -15.89 -24.44
C ASP A 4 3.17 -16.07 -24.75
N ARG A 5 2.79 -17.31 -25.13
CA ARG A 5 1.43 -17.72 -25.55
C ARG A 5 0.33 -17.53 -24.50
N SER A 6 0.64 -16.88 -23.36
CA SER A 6 -0.26 -16.62 -22.22
C SER A 6 -0.83 -15.19 -22.19
N SER A 7 -0.33 -14.26 -23.02
CA SER A 7 -0.84 -12.87 -23.04
C SER A 7 -2.01 -12.73 -24.01
N LEU A 8 -3.08 -12.04 -23.58
CA LEU A 8 -4.24 -11.73 -24.40
C LEU A 8 -4.11 -10.33 -25.03
N THR A 9 -4.81 -10.13 -26.13
CA THR A 9 -5.06 -8.81 -26.73
C THR A 9 -6.32 -8.18 -26.11
N GLU A 10 -6.52 -6.88 -26.30
CA GLU A 10 -7.75 -6.20 -25.85
C GLU A 10 -9.04 -6.88 -26.37
N PRO A 11 -9.18 -7.21 -27.67
CA PRO A 11 -10.36 -7.92 -28.16
C PRO A 11 -10.60 -9.28 -27.47
N GLU A 12 -9.55 -10.07 -27.24
CA GLU A 12 -9.66 -11.37 -26.58
C GLU A 12 -10.13 -11.23 -25.13
N VAL A 13 -9.73 -10.16 -24.42
CA VAL A 13 -10.22 -9.86 -23.06
C VAL A 13 -11.69 -9.43 -23.11
N LEU A 14 -12.08 -8.63 -24.10
CA LEU A 14 -13.48 -8.21 -24.26
C LEU A 14 -14.39 -9.41 -24.58
N ASP A 15 -13.94 -10.34 -25.41
CA ASP A 15 -14.66 -11.58 -25.72
C ASP A 15 -14.81 -12.46 -24.48
N LEU A 16 -13.73 -12.61 -23.68
CA LEU A 16 -13.76 -13.34 -22.41
C LEU A 16 -14.81 -12.78 -21.44
N VAL A 17 -14.90 -11.46 -21.31
CA VAL A 17 -15.86 -10.81 -20.41
C VAL A 17 -17.28 -10.87 -20.95
N SER A 18 -17.49 -10.60 -22.25
CA SER A 18 -18.81 -10.59 -22.86
C SER A 18 -19.39 -12.00 -23.08
N GLY A 19 -18.53 -12.99 -23.25
CA GLY A 19 -18.90 -14.40 -23.33
C GLY A 19 -19.36 -15.01 -22.01
N GLY A 20 -19.24 -14.30 -20.90
CA GLY A 20 -19.57 -14.80 -19.58
C GLY A 20 -18.51 -15.72 -18.95
N ASP A 21 -17.35 -15.83 -19.60
CA ASP A 21 -16.24 -16.72 -19.19
C ASP A 21 -15.31 -16.09 -18.15
N ALA A 22 -15.77 -15.07 -17.42
CA ALA A 22 -14.96 -14.41 -16.37
C ALA A 22 -14.46 -15.41 -15.31
N GLU A 23 -15.15 -16.53 -15.12
CA GLU A 23 -14.74 -17.63 -14.25
C GLU A 23 -13.52 -18.41 -14.77
N ALA A 24 -13.18 -18.28 -16.06
CA ALA A 24 -11.99 -18.91 -16.66
C ALA A 24 -10.67 -18.25 -16.21
N VAL A 25 -10.76 -17.13 -15.49
CA VAL A 25 -9.62 -16.44 -14.85
C VAL A 25 -9.86 -16.31 -13.35
N GLY A 26 -8.79 -16.07 -12.61
CA GLY A 26 -8.85 -15.93 -11.17
C GLY A 26 -8.21 -17.11 -10.42
N PRO A 27 -8.14 -17.02 -9.08
CA PRO A 27 -7.47 -18.02 -8.25
C PRO A 27 -8.03 -19.44 -8.40
N PHE A 28 -9.34 -19.58 -8.53
CA PHE A 28 -9.99 -20.90 -8.65
C PHE A 28 -9.75 -21.55 -10.02
N ALA A 29 -9.53 -20.75 -11.05
CA ALA A 29 -9.13 -21.22 -12.37
C ALA A 29 -7.61 -21.45 -12.50
N GLY A 30 -6.83 -21.22 -11.45
CA GLY A 30 -5.37 -21.28 -11.49
C GLY A 30 -4.72 -20.13 -12.29
N ARG A 31 -5.45 -19.06 -12.56
CA ARG A 31 -5.00 -17.87 -13.34
C ARG A 31 -5.26 -16.59 -12.56
N PRO A 32 -4.53 -16.36 -11.43
CA PRO A 32 -4.74 -15.19 -10.57
C PRO A 32 -4.26 -13.88 -11.21
N ALA A 33 -3.49 -13.95 -12.30
CA ALA A 33 -3.08 -12.80 -13.09
C ALA A 33 -3.35 -13.03 -14.57
N LEU A 34 -3.67 -11.94 -15.28
CA LEU A 34 -3.89 -11.90 -16.72
C LEU A 34 -2.99 -10.84 -17.32
N VAL A 35 -2.15 -11.22 -18.29
CA VAL A 35 -1.31 -10.29 -19.03
C VAL A 35 -2.04 -9.87 -20.31
N VAL A 36 -2.15 -8.55 -20.52
CA VAL A 36 -2.85 -7.95 -21.67
C VAL A 36 -1.88 -7.09 -22.47
N ARG A 37 -1.76 -7.37 -23.77
CA ARG A 37 -1.00 -6.51 -24.67
C ARG A 37 -1.84 -5.32 -25.11
N LEU A 38 -1.27 -4.13 -24.92
CA LEU A 38 -1.94 -2.86 -25.18
C LEU A 38 -1.59 -2.25 -26.54
N ASP A 39 -0.80 -2.98 -27.38
CA ASP A 39 -0.44 -2.52 -28.72
C ASP A 39 -1.70 -2.44 -29.58
N GLY A 40 -2.07 -1.23 -29.99
CA GLY A 40 -3.29 -0.98 -30.75
C GLY A 40 -4.59 -1.01 -29.96
N ALA A 41 -4.52 -0.96 -28.62
CA ALA A 41 -5.70 -0.92 -27.76
C ALA A 41 -6.57 0.31 -28.04
N THR A 42 -7.90 0.12 -28.02
CA THR A 42 -8.89 1.16 -28.36
C THR A 42 -9.42 1.92 -27.13
N GLY A 43 -9.02 1.50 -25.90
CA GLY A 43 -9.48 2.09 -24.65
C GLY A 43 -10.77 1.48 -24.09
N ALA A 44 -11.28 0.39 -24.68
CA ALA A 44 -12.49 -0.28 -24.22
C ALA A 44 -12.30 -1.16 -22.95
N LEU A 45 -11.05 -1.45 -22.58
CA LEU A 45 -10.68 -2.27 -21.40
C LEU A 45 -11.26 -1.79 -20.06
N PRO A 46 -11.46 -0.48 -19.81
CA PRO A 46 -11.80 0.03 -18.47
C PRO A 46 -13.02 -0.59 -17.81
N ALA A 47 -14.06 -0.80 -18.57
CA ALA A 47 -15.31 -1.34 -18.04
C ALA A 47 -15.28 -2.87 -17.90
N ALA A 48 -14.60 -3.53 -18.82
CA ALA A 48 -14.57 -4.98 -18.89
C ALA A 48 -13.70 -5.62 -17.81
N THR A 49 -12.51 -5.05 -17.54
CA THR A 49 -11.55 -5.63 -16.60
C THR A 49 -11.94 -5.43 -15.14
N ALA A 50 -12.79 -4.42 -14.84
CA ALA A 50 -13.22 -4.14 -13.46
C ALA A 50 -13.94 -5.34 -12.80
N VAL A 51 -14.56 -6.22 -13.57
CA VAL A 51 -15.29 -7.40 -13.07
C VAL A 51 -14.43 -8.65 -12.98
N LEU A 52 -13.22 -8.65 -13.53
CA LEU A 52 -12.37 -9.85 -13.55
C LEU A 52 -11.84 -10.17 -12.15
N PRO A 53 -11.97 -11.43 -11.70
CA PRO A 53 -11.48 -11.90 -10.40
C PRO A 53 -9.98 -12.26 -10.45
N CYS A 54 -9.18 -11.45 -11.15
CA CYS A 54 -7.73 -11.61 -11.28
C CYS A 54 -7.04 -10.26 -11.32
N VAL A 55 -5.72 -10.26 -11.17
CA VAL A 55 -4.86 -9.09 -11.41
C VAL A 55 -4.70 -8.91 -12.92
N VAL A 56 -4.96 -7.71 -13.44
CA VAL A 56 -4.79 -7.40 -14.87
C VAL A 56 -3.53 -6.57 -15.08
N VAL A 57 -2.58 -7.13 -15.81
CA VAL A 57 -1.28 -6.52 -16.12
C VAL A 57 -1.24 -6.08 -17.57
N GLY A 58 -1.27 -4.78 -17.81
CA GLY A 58 -1.11 -4.21 -19.15
C GLY A 58 0.37 -4.11 -19.53
N VAL A 59 0.71 -4.57 -20.73
CA VAL A 59 2.06 -4.51 -21.30
C VAL A 59 2.02 -3.77 -22.63
N GLY A 60 2.87 -2.77 -22.79
CA GLY A 60 2.92 -2.02 -24.05
C GLY A 60 3.79 -0.78 -23.96
N VAL A 61 3.67 0.09 -24.97
CA VAL A 61 4.35 1.39 -25.00
C VAL A 61 3.45 2.45 -24.34
N PRO A 62 3.99 3.32 -23.47
CA PRO A 62 3.23 4.41 -22.87
C PRO A 62 2.52 5.26 -23.93
N GLY A 63 1.22 5.48 -23.74
CA GLY A 63 0.35 6.23 -24.65
C GLY A 63 -0.91 6.67 -23.91
N ASP A 64 -1.91 7.18 -24.65
CA ASP A 64 -3.15 7.73 -24.10
C ASP A 64 -4.11 6.67 -23.52
N VAL A 65 -3.83 5.39 -23.75
CA VAL A 65 -4.66 4.27 -23.25
C VAL A 65 -4.08 3.76 -21.94
N THR A 66 -4.68 4.18 -20.82
CA THR A 66 -4.16 3.88 -19.49
C THR A 66 -5.16 3.18 -18.59
N VAL A 67 -6.30 2.75 -19.09
CA VAL A 67 -7.44 2.46 -18.24
C VAL A 67 -7.79 0.98 -18.29
N GLY A 68 -8.07 0.39 -17.14
CA GLY A 68 -8.56 -0.98 -17.01
C GLY A 68 -7.54 -2.01 -16.59
N CYS A 69 -6.25 -1.65 -16.46
CA CYS A 69 -5.24 -2.54 -15.92
C CYS A 69 -4.88 -2.16 -14.48
N ASP A 70 -4.63 -3.17 -13.65
CA ASP A 70 -4.21 -2.95 -12.26
C ASP A 70 -2.75 -2.51 -12.19
N VAL A 71 -1.93 -3.02 -13.10
CA VAL A 71 -0.52 -2.66 -13.26
C VAL A 71 -0.25 -2.38 -14.73
N LEU A 72 0.57 -1.38 -15.02
CA LEU A 72 1.01 -1.05 -16.38
C LEU A 72 2.53 -1.14 -16.43
N VAL A 73 3.06 -2.04 -17.24
CA VAL A 73 4.51 -2.25 -17.37
C VAL A 73 4.97 -2.05 -18.82
N THR A 74 6.21 -1.58 -18.94
CA THR A 74 6.86 -1.29 -20.20
C THR A 74 8.36 -1.56 -20.12
N ASP A 75 9.04 -1.69 -21.27
CA ASP A 75 10.50 -1.71 -21.39
C ASP A 75 11.10 -0.32 -21.67
N VAL A 76 10.25 0.69 -21.85
CA VAL A 76 10.67 2.09 -22.03
C VAL A 76 11.34 2.59 -20.75
N GLU A 77 12.50 3.23 -20.92
CA GLU A 77 13.24 3.86 -19.81
C GLU A 77 12.50 5.11 -19.32
N ASP A 78 12.48 5.33 -18.01
CA ASP A 78 11.81 6.47 -17.35
C ASP A 78 10.37 6.72 -17.83
N PRO A 79 9.48 5.72 -17.78
CA PRO A 79 8.17 5.86 -18.36
C PRO A 79 7.30 6.87 -17.57
N PRO A 80 6.44 7.62 -18.27
CA PRO A 80 5.52 8.54 -17.60
C PRO A 80 4.54 7.77 -16.70
N ALA A 81 3.98 8.46 -15.70
CA ALA A 81 2.90 7.91 -14.89
C ALA A 81 1.72 7.51 -15.79
N PRO A 82 1.02 6.42 -15.52
CA PRO A 82 1.18 5.51 -14.37
C PRO A 82 2.04 4.26 -14.66
N TRP A 83 2.81 4.28 -15.73
CA TRP A 83 3.64 3.15 -16.17
C TRP A 83 4.82 2.90 -15.25
N VAL A 84 5.28 1.63 -15.24
CA VAL A 84 6.47 1.17 -14.53
C VAL A 84 7.39 0.45 -15.52
N GLN A 85 8.68 0.78 -15.50
CA GLN A 85 9.68 0.02 -16.24
C GLN A 85 9.93 -1.30 -15.50
N ALA A 86 9.33 -2.38 -15.96
CA ALA A 86 9.40 -3.69 -15.32
C ALA A 86 9.01 -4.82 -16.26
N ASP A 87 9.44 -6.03 -15.86
CA ASP A 87 8.97 -7.26 -16.47
C ASP A 87 7.62 -7.69 -15.84
N PRO A 88 6.58 -8.01 -16.63
CA PRO A 88 5.29 -8.47 -16.14
C PRO A 88 5.39 -9.76 -15.33
N SER A 89 6.40 -10.60 -15.57
CA SER A 89 6.57 -11.89 -14.89
C SER A 89 6.70 -11.74 -13.37
N ALA A 90 7.27 -10.64 -12.87
CA ALA A 90 7.38 -10.37 -11.44
C ALA A 90 6.00 -10.21 -10.78
N VAL A 91 5.07 -9.52 -11.44
CA VAL A 91 3.69 -9.35 -10.96
C VAL A 91 2.91 -10.67 -11.05
N VAL A 92 3.07 -11.41 -12.15
CA VAL A 92 2.45 -12.72 -12.33
C VAL A 92 2.91 -13.70 -11.26
N ALA A 93 4.21 -13.82 -11.03
CA ALA A 93 4.77 -14.69 -10.00
C ALA A 93 4.29 -14.31 -8.59
N ALA A 94 4.18 -13.01 -8.29
CA ALA A 94 3.65 -12.55 -7.00
C ALA A 94 2.17 -12.91 -6.84
N ALA A 95 1.36 -12.77 -7.89
CA ALA A 95 -0.05 -13.16 -7.87
C ALA A 95 -0.23 -14.68 -7.74
N GLU A 96 0.62 -15.49 -8.37
CA GLU A 96 0.61 -16.95 -8.23
C GLU A 96 1.04 -17.40 -6.84
N ALA A 97 2.04 -16.71 -6.24
CA ALA A 97 2.50 -17.01 -4.88
C ALA A 97 1.48 -16.64 -3.81
N SER A 98 0.68 -15.58 -4.02
CA SER A 98 -0.29 -15.05 -3.05
C SER A 98 -1.63 -14.71 -3.70
N PRO A 99 -2.35 -15.67 -4.30
CA PRO A 99 -3.49 -15.38 -5.18
C PRO A 99 -4.60 -14.57 -4.52
N ALA A 100 -4.99 -14.92 -3.30
CA ALA A 100 -6.08 -14.24 -2.59
C ALA A 100 -5.70 -12.80 -2.23
N ALA A 101 -4.50 -12.58 -1.72
CA ALA A 101 -4.03 -11.23 -1.35
C ALA A 101 -3.81 -10.35 -2.58
N ALA A 102 -3.25 -10.90 -3.65
CA ALA A 102 -3.02 -10.17 -4.90
C ALA A 102 -4.33 -9.71 -5.54
N VAL A 103 -5.31 -10.60 -5.65
CA VAL A 103 -6.64 -10.25 -6.21
C VAL A 103 -7.37 -9.27 -5.31
N ALA A 104 -7.33 -9.48 -3.98
CA ALA A 104 -7.95 -8.57 -3.03
C ALA A 104 -7.33 -7.16 -3.09
N LEU A 105 -6.01 -7.05 -3.22
CA LEU A 105 -5.32 -5.78 -3.41
C LEU A 105 -5.78 -5.08 -4.70
N ALA A 106 -5.81 -5.80 -5.83
CA ALA A 106 -6.26 -5.25 -7.11
C ALA A 106 -7.70 -4.73 -7.01
N GLN A 107 -8.61 -5.53 -6.46
CA GLN A 107 -10.03 -5.14 -6.29
C GLN A 107 -10.17 -3.92 -5.37
N LEU A 108 -9.44 -3.88 -4.26
CA LEU A 108 -9.45 -2.75 -3.33
C LEU A 108 -8.95 -1.47 -3.99
N LEU A 109 -7.87 -1.53 -4.76
CA LEU A 109 -7.33 -0.38 -5.49
C LEU A 109 -8.26 0.10 -6.62
N ARG A 110 -9.00 -0.80 -7.27
CA ARG A 110 -10.06 -0.42 -8.25
C ARG A 110 -11.19 0.38 -7.62
N LEU A 111 -11.49 0.16 -6.34
CA LEU A 111 -12.49 0.92 -5.59
C LEU A 111 -11.97 2.31 -5.18
N GLY A 112 -10.67 2.41 -4.88
CA GLY A 112 -10.02 3.59 -4.30
C GLY A 112 -10.38 4.94 -4.91
N PRO A 113 -10.41 5.11 -6.25
CA PRO A 113 -10.76 6.38 -6.91
C PRO A 113 -12.18 6.89 -6.64
N ARG A 114 -13.08 6.01 -6.19
CA ARG A 114 -14.48 6.33 -5.90
C ARG A 114 -14.74 6.59 -4.42
N LEU A 115 -13.75 6.38 -3.56
CA LEU A 115 -13.87 6.47 -2.12
C LEU A 115 -13.13 7.70 -1.58
N ASP A 116 -13.73 8.36 -0.60
CA ASP A 116 -13.00 9.29 0.25
C ASP A 116 -11.98 8.55 1.14
N VAL A 117 -11.13 9.29 1.84
CA VAL A 117 -10.07 8.68 2.67
C VAL A 117 -10.66 7.76 3.74
N TYR A 118 -11.72 8.19 4.43
CA TYR A 118 -12.34 7.38 5.49
C TYR A 118 -12.92 6.08 4.95
N SER A 119 -13.72 6.18 3.88
CA SER A 119 -14.33 5.02 3.23
C SER A 119 -13.30 4.04 2.68
N ALA A 120 -12.18 4.56 2.15
CA ALA A 120 -11.07 3.73 1.68
C ALA A 120 -10.36 3.00 2.84
N LEU A 121 -10.15 3.68 3.99
CA LEU A 121 -9.59 3.05 5.20
C LEU A 121 -10.51 1.97 5.76
N VAL A 122 -11.83 2.17 5.72
CA VAL A 122 -12.82 1.14 6.09
C VAL A 122 -12.72 -0.07 5.16
N ALA A 123 -12.71 0.15 3.85
CA ALA A 123 -12.60 -0.91 2.84
C ALA A 123 -11.29 -1.70 3.01
N GLU A 124 -10.16 -1.00 3.24
CA GLU A 124 -8.88 -1.63 3.54
C GLU A 124 -8.96 -2.51 4.79
N SER A 125 -9.50 -1.98 5.89
CA SER A 125 -9.59 -2.70 7.16
C SER A 125 -10.48 -3.95 7.07
N LEU A 126 -11.58 -3.91 6.30
CA LEU A 126 -12.44 -5.07 6.03
C LEU A 126 -11.71 -6.11 5.19
N THR A 127 -11.02 -5.69 4.13
CA THR A 127 -10.22 -6.56 3.26
C THR A 127 -9.08 -7.22 4.03
N TYR A 128 -8.37 -6.45 4.86
CA TYR A 128 -7.32 -6.96 5.74
C TYR A 128 -7.85 -8.03 6.70
N GLY A 129 -9.00 -7.77 7.35
CA GLY A 129 -9.66 -8.74 8.24
C GLY A 129 -10.10 -10.01 7.50
N LEU A 130 -10.65 -9.88 6.29
CA LEU A 130 -10.98 -11.03 5.44
C LEU A 130 -9.74 -11.91 5.19
N LEU A 131 -8.63 -11.31 4.79
CA LEU A 131 -7.38 -12.03 4.51
C LEU A 131 -6.75 -12.64 5.77
N GLN A 132 -6.89 -12.00 6.92
CA GLN A 132 -6.46 -12.58 8.21
C GLN A 132 -7.17 -13.88 8.54
N SER A 133 -8.40 -14.09 8.07
CA SER A 133 -9.13 -15.36 8.21
C SER A 133 -8.74 -16.41 7.16
N GLY A 134 -7.93 -16.04 6.17
CA GLY A 134 -7.52 -16.89 5.05
C GLY A 134 -6.45 -17.93 5.42
N PRO A 135 -6.30 -18.99 4.60
CA PRO A 135 -5.32 -20.04 4.84
C PRO A 135 -3.87 -19.54 4.72
N MET A 136 -3.57 -18.67 3.76
CA MET A 136 -2.21 -18.18 3.52
C MET A 136 -1.63 -17.42 4.72
N TYR A 137 -2.41 -16.49 5.29
CA TYR A 137 -1.97 -15.76 6.48
C TYR A 137 -1.74 -16.71 7.66
N ARG A 138 -2.61 -17.72 7.85
CA ARG A 138 -2.43 -18.74 8.91
C ARG A 138 -1.17 -19.57 8.70
N GLU A 139 -0.87 -19.96 7.46
CA GLU A 139 0.34 -20.69 7.11
C GLU A 139 1.58 -19.82 7.34
N TRP A 140 1.57 -18.57 6.92
CA TRP A 140 2.65 -17.62 7.19
C TRP A 140 2.86 -17.45 8.71
N LEU A 141 1.78 -17.30 9.51
CA LEU A 141 1.90 -17.23 10.97
C LEU A 141 2.52 -18.48 11.58
N ALA A 142 2.19 -19.66 11.06
CA ALA A 142 2.70 -20.94 11.56
C ALA A 142 4.20 -21.13 11.24
N THR A 143 4.65 -20.62 10.10
CA THR A 143 6.02 -20.81 9.59
C THR A 143 6.98 -19.69 9.99
N ARG A 144 6.47 -18.49 10.32
CA ARG A 144 7.34 -17.38 10.69
C ARG A 144 8.06 -17.57 12.00
N ARG A 145 9.27 -17.02 12.11
CA ARG A 145 9.98 -16.97 13.39
C ARG A 145 9.23 -16.06 14.36
N LYS A 146 8.82 -16.58 15.51
CA LYS A 146 8.23 -15.80 16.59
C LYS A 146 9.23 -14.76 17.08
N ARG A 147 8.78 -13.53 17.26
CA ARG A 147 9.54 -12.43 17.86
C ARG A 147 8.97 -12.10 19.22
N GLN A 148 9.83 -11.67 20.13
CA GLN A 148 9.40 -11.16 21.42
C GLN A 148 8.96 -9.70 21.21
N HIS A 149 7.80 -9.35 21.75
CA HIS A 149 7.35 -7.96 21.79
C HIS A 149 8.21 -7.17 22.77
N VAL A 150 8.69 -6.01 22.33
CA VAL A 150 9.44 -5.06 23.17
C VAL A 150 8.48 -3.93 23.53
N ALA A 151 7.99 -3.94 24.76
CA ALA A 151 7.07 -2.90 25.23
C ALA A 151 7.80 -1.57 25.41
N SER A 152 7.16 -0.46 25.00
CA SER A 152 7.62 0.88 25.29
C SER A 152 6.54 1.65 26.04
N THR A 153 6.93 2.37 27.09
CA THR A 153 6.03 3.24 27.84
C THR A 153 5.87 4.62 27.20
N ARG A 154 6.75 4.97 26.26
CA ARG A 154 6.74 6.24 25.53
C ARG A 154 7.10 5.99 24.06
N PRO A 155 6.26 5.27 23.30
CA PRO A 155 6.56 4.89 21.92
C PRO A 155 6.55 6.07 20.93
N VAL A 156 5.97 7.20 21.35
CA VAL A 156 5.94 8.47 20.64
C VAL A 156 6.25 9.59 21.62
N LEU A 157 7.16 10.47 21.25
CA LEU A 157 7.43 11.71 21.97
C LEU A 157 6.68 12.84 21.28
N VAL A 158 6.09 13.72 22.06
CA VAL A 158 5.35 14.90 21.58
C VAL A 158 5.89 16.12 22.30
N GLU A 159 6.42 17.07 21.55
CA GLU A 159 6.98 18.31 22.06
C GLU A 159 6.35 19.49 21.33
N ARG A 160 6.12 20.58 22.03
CA ARG A 160 5.52 21.78 21.45
C ARG A 160 6.41 22.99 21.64
N GLU A 161 6.65 23.69 20.55
CA GLU A 161 7.32 24.99 20.55
C GLU A 161 6.45 26.02 19.82
N GLY A 162 5.87 26.94 20.57
CA GLY A 162 4.95 27.95 20.02
C GLY A 162 3.74 27.30 19.31
N THR A 163 3.66 27.48 17.98
CA THR A 163 2.59 26.94 17.13
C THR A 163 2.98 25.63 16.43
N GLN A 164 4.21 25.16 16.62
CA GLN A 164 4.73 23.92 16.05
C GLN A 164 4.65 22.77 17.04
N LEU A 165 4.23 21.60 16.59
CA LEU A 165 4.28 20.35 17.32
C LEU A 165 5.27 19.39 16.65
N SER A 166 6.18 18.84 17.44
CA SER A 166 7.08 17.77 17.00
C SER A 166 6.55 16.42 17.50
N ILE A 167 6.40 15.46 16.58
CA ILE A 167 6.01 14.08 16.87
C ILE A 167 7.19 13.19 16.48
N THR A 168 7.75 12.43 17.42
CA THR A 168 8.89 11.54 17.15
C THR A 168 8.54 10.11 17.53
N LEU A 169 8.63 9.17 16.58
CA LEU A 169 8.55 7.73 16.85
C LEU A 169 9.77 7.33 17.68
N ASN A 170 9.56 6.67 18.82
CA ASN A 170 10.58 6.47 19.85
C ASN A 170 10.67 5.00 20.31
N ARG A 171 10.94 4.12 19.34
CA ARG A 171 11.27 2.69 19.53
C ARG A 171 12.45 2.29 18.64
N PRO A 172 13.60 3.01 18.69
CA PRO A 172 14.72 2.78 17.77
C PRO A 172 15.29 1.35 17.88
N GLU A 173 15.26 0.74 19.07
CA GLU A 173 15.74 -0.64 19.32
C GLU A 173 15.02 -1.72 18.50
N VAL A 174 13.80 -1.43 18.06
CA VAL A 174 13.00 -2.26 17.14
C VAL A 174 12.71 -1.56 15.81
N ARG A 175 13.51 -0.56 15.46
CA ARG A 175 13.39 0.22 14.22
C ARG A 175 12.02 0.87 14.06
N ASN A 176 11.50 1.41 15.16
CA ASN A 176 10.18 2.05 15.24
C ASN A 176 9.04 1.16 14.69
N ALA A 177 9.11 -0.16 14.97
CA ALA A 177 8.05 -1.08 14.59
C ALA A 177 6.70 -0.62 15.17
N PHE A 178 5.69 -0.55 14.30
CA PHE A 178 4.37 0.00 14.60
C PHE A 178 3.52 -1.03 15.35
N ASP A 179 3.39 -0.86 16.66
CA ASP A 179 2.56 -1.66 17.54
C ASP A 179 1.30 -0.90 18.02
N VAL A 180 0.49 -1.56 18.84
CA VAL A 180 -0.72 -0.98 19.42
C VAL A 180 -0.41 0.28 20.24
N ALA A 181 0.68 0.28 21.03
CA ALA A 181 1.04 1.41 21.87
C ALA A 181 1.44 2.65 21.03
N MET A 182 2.23 2.45 19.96
CA MET A 182 2.60 3.50 19.02
C MET A 182 1.38 4.03 18.26
N ARG A 183 0.50 3.13 17.79
CA ARG A 183 -0.77 3.50 17.14
C ARG A 183 -1.58 4.42 18.04
N ASP A 184 -1.80 4.01 19.29
CA ASP A 184 -2.64 4.75 20.22
C ASP A 184 -2.03 6.10 20.57
N ALA A 185 -0.71 6.18 20.77
CA ALA A 185 0.00 7.43 21.01
C ALA A 185 -0.07 8.39 19.81
N LEU A 186 0.06 7.89 18.57
CA LEU A 186 -0.11 8.71 17.36
C LEU A 186 -1.55 9.23 17.22
N VAL A 187 -2.55 8.39 17.51
CA VAL A 187 -3.96 8.83 17.52
C VAL A 187 -4.17 9.98 18.47
N GLU A 188 -3.63 9.91 19.71
CA GLU A 188 -3.75 11.00 20.69
C GLU A 188 -2.97 12.25 20.23
N ALA A 189 -1.78 12.09 19.64
CA ALA A 189 -1.02 13.22 19.12
C ALA A 189 -1.77 13.96 18.01
N PHE A 190 -2.33 13.25 17.01
CA PHE A 190 -3.09 13.89 15.93
C PHE A 190 -4.43 14.47 16.43
N ARG A 191 -5.09 13.84 17.41
CA ARG A 191 -6.28 14.41 18.07
C ARG A 191 -5.97 15.70 18.82
N LEU A 192 -4.80 15.79 19.48
CA LEU A 192 -4.35 17.03 20.09
C LEU A 192 -4.23 18.15 19.05
N VAL A 193 -3.62 17.87 17.89
CA VAL A 193 -3.51 18.84 16.79
C VAL A 193 -4.88 19.25 16.27
N ALA A 194 -5.83 18.32 16.16
CA ALA A 194 -7.19 18.62 15.72
C ALA A 194 -7.97 19.48 16.74
N ALA A 195 -7.74 19.25 18.03
CA ALA A 195 -8.43 19.96 19.11
C ALA A 195 -7.87 21.36 19.40
N ASP A 196 -6.60 21.61 19.01
CA ASP A 196 -5.95 22.92 19.27
C ASP A 196 -5.61 23.64 17.95
N PRO A 197 -6.45 24.60 17.51
CA PRO A 197 -6.21 25.37 16.29
C PRO A 197 -4.94 26.24 16.33
N SER A 198 -4.34 26.47 17.51
CA SER A 198 -3.09 27.22 17.62
C SER A 198 -1.87 26.40 17.21
N ILE A 199 -2.01 25.07 17.04
CA ILE A 199 -0.99 24.23 16.43
C ILE A 199 -1.17 24.30 14.90
N THR A 200 -0.32 25.07 14.24
CA THR A 200 -0.43 25.35 12.80
C THR A 200 0.50 24.49 11.94
N SER A 201 1.50 23.85 12.56
CA SER A 201 2.44 22.95 11.85
C SER A 201 2.83 21.78 12.74
N VAL A 202 3.04 20.63 12.09
CA VAL A 202 3.49 19.39 12.72
C VAL A 202 4.69 18.85 11.96
N GLU A 203 5.78 18.59 12.67
CA GLU A 203 6.90 17.82 12.16
C GLU A 203 6.82 16.39 12.71
N TRP A 204 6.82 15.41 11.79
CA TRP A 204 6.77 14.01 12.18
C TRP A 204 8.04 13.29 11.76
N ARG A 205 8.76 12.74 12.76
CA ARG A 205 10.09 12.11 12.61
C ARG A 205 10.13 10.74 13.27
N GLY A 206 11.18 9.98 13.01
CA GLY A 206 11.55 8.76 13.75
C GLY A 206 12.90 8.95 14.43
N ASP A 207 13.10 8.35 15.59
CA ASP A 207 14.40 8.24 16.23
C ASP A 207 15.19 7.02 15.73
N GLY A 208 16.52 7.09 15.79
CA GLY A 208 17.42 6.01 15.34
C GLY A 208 17.64 5.95 13.84
N ASP A 209 18.03 4.77 13.32
CA ASP A 209 18.49 4.59 11.93
C ASP A 209 17.36 4.48 10.90
N ASN A 210 16.11 4.30 11.34
CA ASN A 210 14.98 4.07 10.44
C ASN A 210 13.75 4.83 10.94
N PHE A 211 13.01 5.41 10.01
CA PHE A 211 11.75 6.06 10.35
C PHE A 211 10.75 5.04 10.94
N CYS A 212 10.44 3.95 10.22
CA CYS A 212 9.57 2.89 10.73
C CYS A 212 9.67 1.63 9.85
N SER A 213 9.93 0.49 10.47
CA SER A 213 10.07 -0.80 9.78
C SER A 213 8.76 -1.55 9.54
N GLY A 214 7.61 -0.89 9.69
CA GLY A 214 6.28 -1.48 9.50
C GLY A 214 5.67 -2.06 10.78
N GLY A 215 4.58 -2.80 10.62
CA GLY A 215 3.87 -3.41 11.73
C GLY A 215 4.76 -4.31 12.58
N ASP A 216 4.63 -4.22 13.90
CA ASP A 216 5.40 -5.07 14.83
C ASP A 216 4.98 -6.54 14.63
N LEU A 217 5.86 -7.32 14.02
CA LEU A 217 5.59 -8.73 13.76
C LEU A 217 5.33 -9.55 15.03
N ALA A 218 5.70 -9.06 16.21
CA ALA A 218 5.37 -9.72 17.47
C ALA A 218 3.86 -9.72 17.75
N GLU A 219 3.13 -8.69 17.26
CA GLU A 219 1.68 -8.56 17.48
C GLU A 219 0.83 -9.28 16.40
N PHE A 220 1.43 -9.72 15.29
CA PHE A 220 0.67 -10.43 14.25
C PHE A 220 0.13 -11.77 14.83
N GLY A 221 -1.17 -12.03 14.62
CA GLY A 221 -1.85 -13.22 15.11
C GLY A 221 -2.21 -13.17 16.61
N THR A 222 -2.05 -12.02 17.30
CA THR A 222 -2.46 -11.86 18.70
C THR A 222 -3.91 -11.39 18.85
N VAL A 223 -4.51 -10.84 17.80
CA VAL A 223 -5.93 -10.46 17.81
C VAL A 223 -6.80 -11.72 17.84
N PRO A 224 -7.81 -11.79 18.73
CA PRO A 224 -8.61 -13.01 18.91
C PRO A 224 -9.35 -13.46 17.66
N ASP A 225 -9.83 -12.49 16.87
CA ASP A 225 -10.53 -12.73 15.61
C ASP A 225 -10.49 -11.49 14.69
N PRO A 226 -10.72 -11.65 13.37
CA PRO A 226 -10.66 -10.55 12.40
C PRO A 226 -11.72 -9.47 12.62
N VAL A 227 -12.89 -9.80 13.19
CA VAL A 227 -13.95 -8.83 13.48
C VAL A 227 -13.49 -7.87 14.55
N THR A 228 -13.00 -8.39 15.67
CA THR A 228 -12.37 -7.59 16.74
C THR A 228 -11.23 -6.74 16.18
N GLY A 229 -10.39 -7.33 15.31
CA GLY A 229 -9.31 -6.62 14.65
C GLY A 229 -9.79 -5.42 13.82
N HIS A 230 -10.86 -5.58 13.05
CA HIS A 230 -11.46 -4.50 12.28
C HIS A 230 -12.01 -3.40 13.20
N LEU A 231 -12.79 -3.76 14.20
CA LEU A 231 -13.37 -2.79 15.13
C LEU A 231 -12.31 -1.97 15.87
N VAL A 232 -11.23 -2.61 16.31
CA VAL A 232 -10.09 -1.92 16.97
C VAL A 232 -9.37 -1.01 15.98
N ARG A 233 -9.05 -1.46 14.76
CA ARG A 233 -8.41 -0.63 13.75
C ARG A 233 -9.21 0.62 13.42
N MET A 234 -10.53 0.51 13.33
CA MET A 234 -11.37 1.65 13.00
C MET A 234 -11.62 2.59 14.19
N SER A 235 -11.79 2.07 15.40
CA SER A 235 -11.97 2.90 16.59
C SER A 235 -10.72 3.68 17.01
N ARG A 236 -9.53 3.16 16.70
CA ARG A 236 -8.21 3.74 17.01
C ARG A 236 -7.35 3.86 15.74
N SER A 237 -7.93 4.37 14.65
CA SER A 237 -7.24 4.52 13.37
C SER A 237 -6.32 5.74 13.38
N ALA A 238 -5.00 5.50 13.29
CA ALA A 238 -4.03 6.58 13.12
C ALA A 238 -4.21 7.29 11.76
N GLY A 239 -4.60 6.56 10.70
CA GLY A 239 -4.91 7.12 9.39
C GLY A 239 -6.10 8.08 9.43
N VAL A 240 -7.19 7.73 10.14
CA VAL A 240 -8.35 8.63 10.31
C VAL A 240 -7.97 9.87 11.13
N ALA A 241 -7.21 9.69 12.21
CA ALA A 241 -6.78 10.83 13.04
C ALA A 241 -5.83 11.77 12.27
N LEU A 242 -4.90 11.21 11.49
CA LEU A 242 -4.01 11.97 10.62
C LEU A 242 -4.76 12.70 9.51
N ALA A 243 -5.75 12.06 8.88
CA ALA A 243 -6.54 12.68 7.81
C ALA A 243 -7.21 14.00 8.23
N ALA A 244 -7.59 14.13 9.51
CA ALA A 244 -8.21 15.35 10.03
C ALA A 244 -7.25 16.55 10.14
N VAL A 245 -5.94 16.32 10.07
CA VAL A 245 -4.89 17.33 10.28
C VAL A 245 -3.77 17.27 9.24
N ALA A 246 -3.95 16.45 8.21
CA ALA A 246 -2.92 16.14 7.23
C ALA A 246 -2.31 17.38 6.56
N ASP A 247 -3.12 18.41 6.35
CA ASP A 247 -2.75 19.70 5.76
C ASP A 247 -1.69 20.48 6.56
N ARG A 248 -1.50 20.14 7.84
CA ARG A 248 -0.51 20.74 8.76
C ARG A 248 0.73 19.88 8.97
N VAL A 249 0.75 18.64 8.45
CA VAL A 249 1.79 17.65 8.76
C VAL A 249 2.84 17.57 7.67
N THR A 250 4.11 17.71 8.06
CA THR A 250 5.28 17.33 7.26
C THR A 250 5.92 16.11 7.90
N ALA A 251 6.04 15.03 7.13
CA ALA A 251 6.72 13.81 7.56
C ALA A 251 8.16 13.80 7.02
N TYR A 252 9.14 13.62 7.90
CA TYR A 252 10.57 13.52 7.58
C TYR A 252 11.03 12.08 7.72
N LEU A 253 11.25 11.43 6.59
CA LEU A 253 11.55 10.01 6.48
C LEU A 253 13.04 9.76 6.32
N HIS A 254 13.53 8.64 6.85
CA HIS A 254 14.93 8.22 6.70
C HIS A 254 15.07 6.71 6.86
N GLY A 255 16.17 6.17 6.33
CA GLY A 255 16.46 4.75 6.40
C GLY A 255 15.37 3.91 5.74
N ALA A 256 14.90 2.85 6.41
CA ALA A 256 13.84 2.02 5.90
C ALA A 256 12.45 2.53 6.33
N CYS A 257 11.55 2.69 5.36
CA CYS A 257 10.15 3.05 5.51
C CYS A 257 9.28 1.91 4.94
N VAL A 258 8.86 0.98 5.78
CA VAL A 258 8.20 -0.26 5.35
C VAL A 258 6.77 -0.31 5.88
N GLY A 259 5.79 -0.74 5.06
CA GLY A 259 4.40 -0.86 5.48
C GLY A 259 3.89 0.42 6.12
N ALA A 260 3.43 0.37 7.37
CA ALA A 260 2.98 1.54 8.14
C ALA A 260 3.95 2.73 8.09
N GLY A 261 5.25 2.48 7.88
CA GLY A 261 6.31 3.50 7.77
C GLY A 261 6.24 4.36 6.51
N ILE A 262 5.47 3.96 5.52
CA ILE A 262 5.15 4.78 4.34
C ILE A 262 3.64 4.91 4.14
N GLU A 263 2.84 3.93 4.57
CA GLU A 263 1.39 3.96 4.42
C GLU A 263 0.77 5.19 5.10
N LEU A 264 1.13 5.45 6.34
CA LEU A 264 0.64 6.61 7.08
C LEU A 264 1.25 7.94 6.58
N PRO A 265 2.59 8.07 6.44
CA PRO A 265 3.21 9.31 5.97
C PRO A 265 2.74 9.76 4.59
N ALA A 266 2.35 8.83 3.71
CA ALA A 266 1.81 9.18 2.39
C ALA A 266 0.56 10.06 2.44
N LEU A 267 -0.12 10.16 3.58
CA LEU A 267 -1.27 11.06 3.78
C LEU A 267 -0.86 12.48 4.19
N ALA A 268 0.35 12.69 4.72
CA ALA A 268 0.82 14.00 5.13
C ALA A 268 0.82 15.00 3.96
N HIS A 269 0.64 16.29 4.27
CA HIS A 269 0.70 17.37 3.28
C HIS A 269 2.03 17.34 2.53
N ARG A 270 3.14 17.16 3.26
CA ARG A 270 4.48 17.07 2.69
C ARG A 270 5.23 15.85 3.25
N VAL A 271 5.88 15.13 2.35
CA VAL A 271 6.75 14.00 2.66
C VAL A 271 8.16 14.35 2.19
N VAL A 272 9.08 14.44 3.14
CA VAL A 272 10.50 14.73 2.90
C VAL A 272 11.29 13.49 3.27
N ALA A 273 12.27 13.11 2.47
CA ALA A 273 13.10 11.95 2.76
C ALA A 273 14.59 12.32 2.81
N ALA A 274 15.33 11.69 3.70
CA ALA A 274 16.79 11.77 3.70
C ALA A 274 17.37 10.99 2.50
N PRO A 275 18.57 11.35 2.00
CA PRO A 275 19.29 10.56 1.01
C PRO A 275 19.44 9.09 1.43
N GLY A 276 19.24 8.16 0.50
CA GLY A 276 19.33 6.72 0.75
C GLY A 276 18.11 6.10 1.46
N THR A 277 17.04 6.86 1.69
CA THR A 277 15.78 6.33 2.21
C THR A 277 15.18 5.31 1.23
N THR A 278 14.60 4.25 1.78
CA THR A 278 13.98 3.17 0.99
C THR A 278 12.55 2.91 1.44
N PHE A 279 11.71 2.49 0.49
CA PHE A 279 10.28 2.25 0.72
C PHE A 279 9.87 0.85 0.28
N ARG A 280 8.96 0.21 1.00
CA ARG A 280 8.52 -1.15 0.69
C ARG A 280 7.13 -1.44 1.23
N LEU A 281 6.33 -2.21 0.46
CA LEU A 281 5.05 -2.80 0.88
C LEU A 281 5.14 -4.33 0.78
N PRO A 282 5.48 -5.07 1.84
CA PRO A 282 5.70 -6.51 1.79
C PRO A 282 4.45 -7.35 2.06
N GLU A 283 3.29 -6.75 2.36
CA GLU A 283 2.13 -7.38 2.99
C GLU A 283 1.55 -8.54 2.17
N VAL A 284 1.58 -8.45 0.82
CA VAL A 284 1.09 -9.52 -0.06
C VAL A 284 1.86 -10.81 0.14
N THR A 285 3.16 -10.75 0.46
CA THR A 285 3.97 -11.93 0.78
C THR A 285 3.57 -12.62 2.08
N PHE A 286 2.79 -11.94 2.92
CA PHE A 286 2.22 -12.48 4.17
C PHE A 286 0.79 -13.01 3.97
N GLY A 287 0.25 -12.95 2.75
CA GLY A 287 -1.14 -13.23 2.45
C GLY A 287 -2.10 -12.11 2.85
N LEU A 288 -1.60 -10.87 2.99
CA LEU A 288 -2.35 -9.68 3.42
C LEU A 288 -2.26 -8.56 2.36
N VAL A 289 -3.03 -7.50 2.56
CA VAL A 289 -2.85 -6.20 1.90
C VAL A 289 -2.23 -5.22 2.89
N PRO A 290 -1.71 -4.04 2.48
CA PRO A 290 -1.40 -2.94 3.39
C PRO A 290 -2.55 -2.70 4.36
N GLY A 291 -2.27 -2.47 5.63
CA GLY A 291 -3.30 -2.43 6.68
C GLY A 291 -3.22 -1.24 7.63
N ALA A 292 -2.31 -0.30 7.35
CA ALA A 292 -2.17 0.95 8.09
C ALA A 292 -2.64 2.18 7.29
N GLY A 293 -3.30 1.97 6.14
CA GLY A 293 -3.83 3.00 5.27
C GLY A 293 -3.25 3.03 3.87
N GLY A 294 -2.29 2.17 3.53
CA GLY A 294 -1.51 2.25 2.30
C GLY A 294 -2.32 2.20 1.02
N THR A 295 -3.40 1.43 0.98
CA THR A 295 -4.29 1.37 -0.18
C THR A 295 -5.20 2.59 -0.31
N ALA A 296 -5.35 3.36 0.77
CA ALA A 296 -6.09 4.61 0.80
C ALA A 296 -5.20 5.83 0.51
N THR A 297 -3.94 5.81 0.94
CA THR A 297 -3.06 6.99 0.95
C THR A 297 -2.10 7.03 -0.24
N ILE A 298 -1.38 5.93 -0.49
CA ILE A 298 -0.34 5.86 -1.53
C ILE A 298 -0.91 6.10 -2.94
N PRO A 299 -2.08 5.54 -3.34
CA PRO A 299 -2.64 5.80 -4.66
C PRO A 299 -2.97 7.26 -4.94
N ARG A 300 -3.17 8.06 -3.90
CA ARG A 300 -3.41 9.51 -4.01
C ARG A 300 -2.16 10.30 -4.39
N ARG A 301 -0.98 9.71 -4.20
CA ARG A 301 0.32 10.28 -4.60
C ARG A 301 0.80 9.73 -5.93
N ILE A 302 0.86 8.41 -6.08
CA ILE A 302 1.53 7.77 -7.22
C ILE A 302 0.58 7.07 -8.20
N GLY A 303 -0.72 7.17 -7.96
CA GLY A 303 -1.73 6.45 -8.72
C GLY A 303 -1.83 4.95 -8.33
N TRP A 304 -2.96 4.35 -8.66
CA TRP A 304 -3.23 2.96 -8.30
C TRP A 304 -2.30 1.94 -9.00
N PRO A 305 -1.92 2.08 -10.32
CA PRO A 305 -1.11 1.06 -10.97
C PRO A 305 0.29 0.94 -10.38
N ARG A 306 0.93 2.06 -10.04
CA ARG A 306 2.23 2.06 -9.34
C ARG A 306 2.10 1.52 -7.93
N THR A 307 1.01 1.83 -7.23
CA THR A 307 0.71 1.27 -5.89
C THR A 307 0.48 -0.24 -5.97
N ALA A 308 -0.27 -0.72 -6.96
CA ALA A 308 -0.48 -2.14 -7.18
C ALA A 308 0.84 -2.87 -7.47
N TRP A 309 1.67 -2.32 -8.35
CA TRP A 309 2.98 -2.89 -8.65
C TRP A 309 3.86 -3.00 -7.40
N LEU A 310 3.96 -1.91 -6.63
CA LEU A 310 4.74 -1.88 -5.39
C LEU A 310 4.23 -2.89 -4.36
N GLY A 311 2.93 -2.94 -4.14
CA GLY A 311 2.30 -3.85 -3.16
C GLY A 311 2.33 -5.32 -3.60
N LEU A 312 2.16 -5.62 -4.89
CA LEU A 312 2.21 -6.98 -5.41
C LEU A 312 3.64 -7.54 -5.37
N THR A 313 4.59 -6.79 -5.90
CA THR A 313 5.98 -7.27 -6.03
C THR A 313 6.75 -7.18 -4.72
N GLY A 314 6.36 -6.27 -3.82
CA GLY A 314 7.10 -6.04 -2.57
C GLY A 314 8.54 -5.60 -2.78
N VAL A 315 8.87 -5.02 -3.93
CA VAL A 315 10.22 -4.52 -4.21
C VAL A 315 10.58 -3.36 -3.29
N VAL A 316 11.86 -3.12 -3.14
CA VAL A 316 12.38 -1.93 -2.45
C VAL A 316 12.46 -0.80 -3.48
N LEU A 317 11.71 0.27 -3.24
CA LEU A 317 11.76 1.51 -3.99
C LEU A 317 12.81 2.42 -3.34
N ASP A 318 13.73 2.95 -4.11
CA ASP A 318 14.70 3.95 -3.62
C ASP A 318 14.09 5.36 -3.59
N VAL A 319 14.82 6.29 -2.99
CA VAL A 319 14.36 7.66 -2.80
C VAL A 319 14.23 8.42 -4.13
N ASP A 320 15.10 8.14 -5.10
CA ASP A 320 15.11 8.84 -6.39
C ASP A 320 13.84 8.47 -7.19
N MET A 321 13.53 7.17 -7.24
CA MET A 321 12.29 6.70 -7.86
C MET A 321 11.04 7.17 -7.09
N ALA A 322 11.12 7.22 -5.75
CA ALA A 322 10.02 7.72 -4.92
C ALA A 322 9.71 9.20 -5.20
N VAL A 323 10.74 10.04 -5.42
CA VAL A 323 10.56 11.44 -5.86
C VAL A 323 10.01 11.50 -7.28
N ALA A 324 10.59 10.75 -8.22
CA ALA A 324 10.14 10.72 -9.62
C ALA A 324 8.66 10.30 -9.74
N TRP A 325 8.18 9.47 -8.82
CA TRP A 325 6.77 9.06 -8.79
C TRP A 325 5.86 10.02 -8.03
N GLY A 326 6.39 10.92 -7.21
CA GLY A 326 5.64 11.83 -6.34
C GLY A 326 5.19 11.17 -5.02
N LEU A 327 5.78 10.04 -4.64
CA LEU A 327 5.60 9.46 -3.31
C LEU A 327 6.25 10.33 -2.24
N VAL A 328 7.39 10.93 -2.58
CA VAL A 328 8.18 11.87 -1.79
C VAL A 328 8.22 13.21 -2.51
N ASP A 329 8.08 14.31 -1.77
CA ASP A 329 8.03 15.67 -2.30
C ASP A 329 9.42 16.31 -2.43
N ALA A 330 10.36 15.91 -1.56
CA ALA A 330 11.74 16.44 -1.56
C ALA A 330 12.73 15.47 -0.90
N VAL A 331 14.01 15.59 -1.27
CA VAL A 331 15.14 14.98 -0.57
C VAL A 331 15.91 16.08 0.16
N GLU A 332 16.12 15.92 1.47
CA GLU A 332 16.82 16.90 2.33
C GLU A 332 17.77 16.21 3.31
#